data_9b3679a739b7ab9e0918c1586edca2ca
#
_entry.id   9b3679a739b7ab9e0918c1586edca2ca
#
_cell.length_a   1.000
_cell.length_b   1.000
_cell.length_c   1.000
_cell.angle_alpha   90.00
_cell.angle_beta   90.00
_cell.angle_gamma   90.00
#
_symmetry.space_group_name_H-M   'P 1'
#
loop_
_entity.id
_entity.type
_entity.pdbx_description
1 polymer ?
#
loop_
_entity_poly.entity_id
_entity_poly.type
_entity_poly.pdbx_seq_one_letter_code
_entity_poly.pdbx_strand_id
1 'polypeptide(L)'
;MRSLLVIHSHADPASEQADTIPSWQAEPEHLLESNGYLPLPCRHESEIKQLIHNADAAVLNIPVGSISMWSSRLEQTKAIPLLWWCSATSALSSTEACEADVTVDGILTPSMAAHELNWALHFSAKRFFERQHWQSERKQLTARLEERKWIDMAKGILGEVNGIPEAEAYDLLRKKAMNERKRIVDVAISIVKAQQMLKA
;
A
#
# COMPACT_ATOMS: atom_id res chain seq x y z
N MET A 1 17.91 5.00 -4.23
CA MET A 1 16.94 5.83 -4.96
C MET A 1 17.71 6.83 -5.78
N ARG A 2 17.47 6.87 -7.10
CA ARG A 2 18.07 7.88 -8.01
C ARG A 2 16.99 8.60 -8.79
N SER A 3 15.95 7.92 -9.21
CA SER A 3 14.86 8.46 -10.03
C SER A 3 13.60 8.63 -9.18
N LEU A 4 13.02 9.82 -9.19
CA LEU A 4 11.88 10.19 -8.36
C LEU A 4 10.74 10.72 -9.25
N LEU A 5 9.61 10.03 -9.25
CA LEU A 5 8.40 10.48 -9.93
C LEU A 5 7.80 11.66 -9.16
N VAL A 6 7.69 12.81 -9.79
CA VAL A 6 7.10 13.99 -9.17
C VAL A 6 5.70 14.21 -9.73
N ILE A 7 4.69 14.15 -8.87
CA ILE A 7 3.28 14.30 -9.24
C ILE A 7 2.78 15.65 -8.74
N HIS A 8 2.30 16.46 -9.67
CA HIS A 8 1.70 17.77 -9.37
C HIS A 8 0.18 17.67 -9.34
N SER A 9 -0.43 18.46 -8.45
CA SER A 9 -1.86 18.73 -8.55
C SER A 9 -2.12 19.55 -9.82
N HIS A 10 -3.16 19.22 -10.56
CA HIS A 10 -3.75 20.15 -11.52
C HIS A 10 -4.37 21.30 -10.72
N ALA A 11 -3.54 22.28 -10.31
CA ALA A 11 -4.07 23.54 -9.81
C ALA A 11 -4.54 24.35 -11.01
N ASP A 12 -5.79 24.80 -10.95
CA ASP A 12 -6.29 25.85 -11.86
C ASP A 12 -5.31 27.03 -11.86
N PRO A 13 -4.98 27.62 -13.01
CA PRO A 13 -4.03 28.74 -13.11
C PRO A 13 -4.50 30.06 -12.45
N ALA A 14 -5.54 30.02 -11.62
CA ALA A 14 -6.17 31.22 -11.03
C ALA A 14 -5.67 31.56 -9.60
N SER A 15 -4.72 30.82 -9.02
CA SER A 15 -4.21 31.10 -7.65
C SER A 15 -2.76 31.63 -7.60
N GLU A 16 -2.32 32.35 -8.61
CA GLU A 16 -1.06 33.10 -8.56
C GLU A 16 -1.24 34.41 -7.77
N GLN A 17 -1.26 34.33 -6.45
CA GLN A 17 -0.98 35.48 -5.58
C GLN A 17 -0.50 34.99 -4.21
N ALA A 18 0.82 34.79 -4.07
CA ALA A 18 1.50 34.94 -2.77
C ALA A 18 2.98 35.23 -3.01
N ASP A 19 3.37 36.39 -2.54
CA ASP A 19 4.67 37.02 -2.64
C ASP A 19 5.84 36.22 -2.01
N THR A 20 7.02 36.43 -2.59
CA THR A 20 8.38 36.52 -1.99
C THR A 20 9.33 35.32 -2.15
N ILE A 21 8.99 34.22 -2.73
CA ILE A 21 9.97 33.24 -3.23
C ILE A 21 9.69 32.98 -4.70
N PRO A 22 10.69 33.05 -5.62
CA PRO A 22 10.45 32.70 -7.01
C PRO A 22 9.83 31.29 -7.07
N SER A 23 8.69 31.14 -7.74
CA SER A 23 7.88 29.93 -7.77
C SER A 23 8.68 28.65 -8.11
N TRP A 24 9.74 28.79 -8.94
CA TRP A 24 10.65 27.71 -9.33
C TRP A 24 11.56 27.19 -8.21
N GLN A 25 11.85 27.99 -7.15
CA GLN A 25 12.64 27.52 -6.00
C GLN A 25 11.81 26.69 -5.00
N ALA A 26 10.50 26.78 -5.08
CA ALA A 26 9.59 26.00 -4.23
C ALA A 26 9.17 24.68 -4.88
N GLU A 27 9.67 24.35 -6.08
CA GLU A 27 9.34 23.11 -6.77
C GLU A 27 10.26 21.95 -6.33
N PRO A 28 9.71 20.75 -6.14
CA PRO A 28 10.48 19.59 -5.70
C PRO A 28 11.59 19.21 -6.69
N GLU A 29 11.40 19.43 -7.99
CA GLU A 29 12.39 19.14 -9.04
C GLU A 29 13.70 19.86 -8.81
N HIS A 30 13.65 21.14 -8.51
CA HIS A 30 14.86 21.92 -8.28
C HIS A 30 15.67 21.41 -7.09
N LEU A 31 15.01 21.08 -5.98
CA LEU A 31 15.67 20.49 -4.82
C LEU A 31 16.30 19.14 -5.15
N LEU A 32 15.60 18.31 -5.91
CA LEU A 32 16.06 16.99 -6.29
C LEU A 32 17.25 17.05 -7.25
N GLU A 33 17.17 17.86 -8.31
CA GLU A 33 18.23 18.03 -9.31
C GLU A 33 19.51 18.61 -8.70
N SER A 34 19.38 19.64 -7.88
CA SER A 34 20.53 20.25 -7.20
C SER A 34 21.27 19.30 -6.27
N ASN A 35 20.61 18.23 -5.83
CA ASN A 35 21.19 17.18 -4.99
C ASN A 35 21.54 15.89 -5.77
N GLY A 36 21.52 15.92 -7.12
CA GLY A 36 21.96 14.82 -7.98
C GLY A 36 20.94 13.69 -8.16
N TYR A 37 19.67 13.93 -7.86
CA TYR A 37 18.57 13.02 -8.16
C TYR A 37 17.97 13.36 -9.52
N LEU A 38 17.31 12.38 -10.14
CA LEU A 38 16.62 12.52 -11.42
C LEU A 38 15.12 12.65 -11.17
N PRO A 39 14.53 13.86 -11.19
CA PRO A 39 13.09 14.00 -11.13
C PRO A 39 12.47 13.58 -12.47
N LEU A 40 11.34 12.89 -12.38
CA LEU A 40 10.50 12.50 -13.49
C LEU A 40 9.16 13.23 -13.33
N PRO A 41 9.02 14.44 -13.85
CA PRO A 41 7.80 15.23 -13.67
C PRO A 41 6.64 14.57 -14.41
N CYS A 42 5.52 14.43 -13.70
CA CYS A 42 4.28 13.89 -14.22
C CYS A 42 3.17 14.93 -14.06
N ARG A 43 2.70 15.44 -15.19
CA ARG A 43 1.62 16.44 -15.24
C ARG A 43 0.27 15.84 -15.60
N HIS A 44 0.27 14.67 -16.25
CA HIS A 44 -0.93 14.00 -16.70
C HIS A 44 -1.01 12.59 -16.15
N GLU A 45 -2.18 12.20 -15.72
CA GLU A 45 -2.42 10.86 -15.15
C GLU A 45 -2.05 9.72 -16.11
N SER A 46 -2.20 9.94 -17.42
CA SER A 46 -1.83 8.96 -18.46
C SER A 46 -0.34 8.62 -18.48
N GLU A 47 0.52 9.54 -18.06
CA GLU A 47 1.99 9.37 -18.06
C GLU A 47 2.48 8.50 -16.89
N ILE A 48 1.69 8.42 -15.81
CA ILE A 48 2.08 7.70 -14.58
C ILE A 48 2.48 6.27 -14.89
N LYS A 49 1.67 5.55 -15.69
CA LYS A 49 1.93 4.14 -16.02
C LYS A 49 3.26 3.91 -16.72
N GLN A 50 3.73 4.89 -17.48
CA GLN A 50 5.02 4.79 -18.17
C GLN A 50 6.19 5.20 -17.25
N LEU A 51 6.02 6.31 -16.52
CA LEU A 51 7.08 6.89 -15.71
C LEU A 51 7.34 6.09 -14.42
N ILE A 52 6.30 5.53 -13.79
CA ILE A 52 6.42 4.83 -12.51
C ILE A 52 7.34 3.61 -12.58
N HIS A 53 7.43 2.94 -13.73
CA HIS A 53 8.32 1.79 -13.88
C HIS A 53 9.79 2.16 -13.74
N ASN A 54 10.15 3.39 -14.13
CA ASN A 54 11.50 3.93 -14.07
C ASN A 54 11.79 4.70 -12.76
N ALA A 55 10.78 4.85 -11.90
CA ALA A 55 10.92 5.57 -10.64
C ALA A 55 11.24 4.63 -9.48
N ASP A 56 12.10 5.10 -8.58
CA ASP A 56 12.44 4.43 -7.32
C ASP A 56 11.52 4.85 -6.18
N ALA A 57 10.95 6.07 -6.23
CA ALA A 57 9.98 6.60 -5.29
C ALA A 57 9.09 7.64 -5.97
N ALA A 58 7.99 8.03 -5.35
CA ALA A 58 7.11 9.11 -5.80
C ALA A 58 7.11 10.26 -4.79
N VAL A 59 7.21 11.47 -5.30
CA VAL A 59 7.06 12.73 -4.55
C VAL A 59 5.73 13.35 -4.95
N LEU A 60 4.85 13.53 -3.99
CA LEU A 60 3.50 14.04 -4.19
C LEU A 60 3.47 15.53 -3.84
N ASN A 61 3.48 16.40 -4.85
CA ASN A 61 3.26 17.84 -4.69
C ASN A 61 1.77 18.15 -4.90
N ILE A 62 0.97 17.72 -3.95
CA ILE A 62 -0.49 17.77 -3.98
C ILE A 62 -1.03 18.16 -2.60
N PRO A 63 -2.26 18.68 -2.51
CA PRO A 63 -2.94 18.87 -1.23
C PRO A 63 -3.07 17.56 -0.47
N VAL A 64 -2.94 17.63 0.85
CA VAL A 64 -2.99 16.48 1.76
C VAL A 64 -4.23 15.61 1.57
N GLY A 65 -5.41 16.20 1.40
CA GLY A 65 -6.65 15.46 1.19
C GLY A 65 -6.68 14.57 -0.07
N SER A 66 -5.76 14.82 -1.02
CA SER A 66 -5.66 14.04 -2.26
C SER A 66 -4.68 12.87 -2.15
N ILE A 67 -3.89 12.78 -1.07
CA ILE A 67 -2.81 11.78 -0.94
C ILE A 67 -3.36 10.35 -0.95
N SER A 68 -4.44 10.07 -0.22
CA SER A 68 -5.02 8.72 -0.13
C SER A 68 -5.52 8.21 -1.48
N MET A 69 -6.09 9.09 -2.30
CA MET A 69 -6.49 8.76 -3.67
C MET A 69 -5.27 8.39 -4.53
N TRP A 70 -4.22 9.21 -4.48
CA TRP A 70 -3.00 8.99 -5.25
C TRP A 70 -2.21 7.77 -4.77
N SER A 71 -2.12 7.54 -3.46
CA SER A 71 -1.45 6.35 -2.92
C SER A 71 -2.12 5.07 -3.41
N SER A 72 -3.46 5.00 -3.38
CA SER A 72 -4.22 3.84 -3.87
C SER A 72 -3.99 3.58 -5.37
N ARG A 73 -3.91 4.64 -6.18
CA ARG A 73 -3.66 4.52 -7.63
C ARG A 73 -2.23 4.04 -7.93
N LEU A 74 -1.25 4.57 -7.23
CA LEU A 74 0.15 4.19 -7.41
C LEU A 74 0.37 2.74 -6.98
N GLU A 75 -0.17 2.32 -5.83
CA GLU A 75 -0.08 0.94 -5.33
C GLU A 75 -0.65 -0.09 -6.32
N GLN A 76 -1.69 0.25 -7.07
CA GLN A 76 -2.26 -0.63 -8.11
C GLN A 76 -1.31 -0.86 -9.29
N THR A 77 -0.39 0.07 -9.55
CA THR A 77 0.54 -0.01 -10.69
C THR A 77 1.90 -0.55 -10.26
N LYS A 78 2.51 0.08 -9.27
CA LYS A 78 3.81 -0.31 -8.70
C LYS A 78 3.89 0.20 -7.28
N ALA A 79 4.17 -0.69 -6.34
CA ALA A 79 4.43 -0.31 -4.96
C ALA A 79 5.83 0.31 -4.86
N ILE A 80 5.88 1.61 -4.57
CA ILE A 80 7.10 2.40 -4.36
C ILE A 80 6.93 3.30 -3.14
N PRO A 81 8.03 3.75 -2.51
CA PRO A 81 7.97 4.72 -1.42
C PRO A 81 7.25 6.00 -1.83
N LEU A 82 6.37 6.51 -0.98
CA LEU A 82 5.61 7.73 -1.20
C LEU A 82 6.09 8.82 -0.26
N LEU A 83 6.51 9.96 -0.82
CA LEU A 83 6.92 11.14 -0.09
C LEU A 83 5.94 12.28 -0.38
N TRP A 84 5.56 13.01 0.63
CA TRP A 84 4.75 14.20 0.46
C TRP A 84 5.62 15.45 0.44
N TRP A 85 5.43 16.31 -0.55
CA TRP A 85 6.04 17.61 -0.63
C TRP A 85 5.23 18.62 0.18
N CYS A 86 5.74 18.99 1.35
CA CYS A 86 5.12 19.93 2.25
C CYS A 86 5.63 21.35 1.97
N SER A 87 4.96 22.06 1.09
CA SER A 87 5.16 23.48 0.81
C SER A 87 4.11 24.35 1.51
N ALA A 88 4.29 25.67 1.51
CA ALA A 88 3.28 26.59 2.06
C ALA A 88 1.91 26.41 1.40
N THR A 89 1.88 26.10 0.10
CA THR A 89 0.63 25.89 -0.66
C THR A 89 -0.01 24.55 -0.38
N SER A 90 0.76 23.46 -0.24
CA SER A 90 0.24 22.12 0.05
C SER A 90 -0.16 21.92 1.52
N ALA A 91 0.37 22.75 2.42
CA ALA A 91 0.13 22.68 3.87
C ALA A 91 -1.04 23.53 4.38
N LEU A 92 -1.67 24.37 3.54
CA LEU A 92 -2.74 25.28 3.95
C LEU A 92 -4.00 24.58 4.53
N SER A 93 -4.17 23.28 4.27
CA SER A 93 -5.26 22.45 4.80
C SER A 93 -4.80 21.49 5.91
N SER A 94 -3.70 21.78 6.59
CA SER A 94 -3.02 20.85 7.50
C SER A 94 -3.78 20.42 8.74
N THR A 95 -4.79 21.16 9.20
CA THR A 95 -5.64 20.77 10.36
C THR A 95 -6.52 19.57 10.02
N GLU A 96 -7.07 19.51 8.80
CA GLU A 96 -7.83 18.35 8.31
C GLU A 96 -6.92 17.14 8.03
N ALA A 97 -5.65 17.41 7.75
CA ALA A 97 -4.64 16.40 7.43
C ALA A 97 -4.23 15.54 8.62
N CYS A 98 -4.24 16.10 9.82
CA CYS A 98 -3.91 15.34 11.04
C CYS A 98 -4.99 14.31 11.40
N GLU A 99 -6.22 14.47 10.90
CA GLU A 99 -7.34 13.55 11.08
C GLU A 99 -7.45 12.53 9.93
N ALA A 100 -6.84 12.82 8.78
CA ALA A 100 -6.85 11.91 7.65
C ALA A 100 -5.84 10.77 7.85
N ASP A 101 -6.29 9.53 7.66
CA ASP A 101 -5.41 8.34 7.65
C ASP A 101 -4.56 8.34 6.35
N VAL A 102 -3.58 9.23 6.33
CA VAL A 102 -2.71 9.48 5.16
C VAL A 102 -1.46 8.62 5.26
N THR A 103 -1.31 7.69 4.33
CA THR A 103 -0.15 6.80 4.29
C THR A 103 0.95 7.38 3.41
N VAL A 104 1.95 8.05 4.03
CA VAL A 104 3.19 8.46 3.37
C VAL A 104 4.39 7.89 4.12
N ASP A 105 5.45 7.61 3.38
CA ASP A 105 6.68 7.05 3.96
C ASP A 105 7.65 8.13 4.42
N GLY A 106 7.50 9.37 3.90
CA GLY A 106 8.32 10.51 4.30
C GLY A 106 7.72 11.85 3.86
N ILE A 107 8.32 12.92 4.38
CA ILE A 107 7.95 14.31 4.06
C ILE A 107 9.20 15.01 3.57
N LEU A 108 9.05 15.78 2.49
CA LEU A 108 10.08 16.70 1.97
C LEU A 108 9.58 18.13 2.09
N THR A 109 10.49 19.05 2.37
CA THR A 109 10.20 20.50 2.43
C THR A 109 11.18 21.28 1.58
N PRO A 110 10.77 22.46 1.05
CA PRO A 110 11.64 23.29 0.20
C PRO A 110 12.93 23.77 0.88
N SER A 111 12.93 23.84 2.20
CA SER A 111 14.06 24.35 3.01
C SER A 111 15.08 23.28 3.42
N MET A 112 14.90 22.04 3.01
CA MET A 112 15.80 20.94 3.38
C MET A 112 17.21 21.14 2.83
N ALA A 113 18.21 20.96 3.69
CA ALA A 113 19.60 20.87 3.27
C ALA A 113 19.88 19.50 2.62
N ALA A 114 20.98 19.39 1.86
CA ALA A 114 21.34 18.16 1.13
C ALA A 114 21.38 16.90 2.02
N HIS A 115 21.94 17.01 3.22
CA HIS A 115 22.02 15.89 4.15
C HIS A 115 20.64 15.50 4.72
N GLU A 116 19.74 16.46 4.95
CA GLU A 116 18.37 16.20 5.42
C GLU A 116 17.56 15.49 4.34
N LEU A 117 17.67 15.93 3.07
CA LEU A 117 17.05 15.25 1.94
C LEU A 117 17.52 13.80 1.83
N ASN A 118 18.83 13.57 1.92
CA ASN A 118 19.38 12.21 1.88
C ASN A 118 18.84 11.32 3.01
N TRP A 119 18.75 11.85 4.24
CA TRP A 119 18.17 11.13 5.36
C TRP A 119 16.67 10.88 5.18
N ALA A 120 15.91 11.89 4.71
CA ALA A 120 14.47 11.74 4.46
C ALA A 120 14.20 10.64 3.44
N LEU A 121 14.96 10.60 2.34
CA LEU A 121 14.86 9.55 1.32
C LEU A 121 15.27 8.17 1.84
N HIS A 122 16.33 8.10 2.66
CA HIS A 122 16.78 6.84 3.24
C HIS A 122 15.74 6.27 4.22
N PHE A 123 15.22 7.09 5.12
CA PHE A 123 14.22 6.65 6.07
C PHE A 123 12.87 6.32 5.43
N SER A 124 12.47 7.05 4.39
CA SER A 124 11.25 6.72 3.65
C SER A 124 11.34 5.36 2.96
N ALA A 125 12.50 5.02 2.37
CA ALA A 125 12.74 3.69 1.84
C ALA A 125 12.61 2.62 2.92
N LYS A 126 13.26 2.84 4.06
CA LYS A 126 13.20 1.90 5.19
C LYS A 126 11.76 1.69 5.68
N ARG A 127 11.01 2.78 5.92
CA ARG A 127 9.59 2.71 6.33
C ARG A 127 8.73 1.97 5.32
N PHE A 128 8.93 2.23 4.03
CA PHE A 128 8.23 1.53 2.97
C PHE A 128 8.46 0.01 3.04
N PHE A 129 9.72 -0.45 3.13
CA PHE A 129 10.03 -1.88 3.21
C PHE A 129 9.49 -2.52 4.50
N GLU A 130 9.59 -1.83 5.63
CA GLU A 130 9.00 -2.30 6.89
C GLU A 130 7.47 -2.43 6.77
N ARG A 131 6.79 -1.44 6.20
CA ARG A 131 5.33 -1.46 5.96
C ARG A 131 4.94 -2.62 5.04
N GLN A 132 5.66 -2.83 3.95
CA GLN A 132 5.42 -3.96 3.03
C GLN A 132 5.61 -5.31 3.73
N HIS A 133 6.63 -5.44 4.55
CA HIS A 133 6.88 -6.64 5.33
C HIS A 133 5.73 -6.93 6.30
N TRP A 134 5.33 -5.95 7.09
CA TRP A 134 4.20 -6.08 8.02
C TRP A 134 2.88 -6.40 7.33
N GLN A 135 2.60 -5.79 6.19
CA GLN A 135 1.41 -6.09 5.39
C GLN A 135 1.42 -7.52 4.88
N SER A 136 2.57 -8.00 4.41
CA SER A 136 2.75 -9.39 3.95
C SER A 136 2.55 -10.39 5.09
N GLU A 137 3.18 -10.16 6.25
CA GLU A 137 2.99 -11.02 7.42
C GLU A 137 1.54 -11.04 7.90
N ARG A 138 0.90 -9.86 7.98
CA ARG A 138 -0.51 -9.77 8.35
C ARG A 138 -1.40 -10.57 7.41
N LYS A 139 -1.20 -10.46 6.09
CA LYS A 139 -1.94 -11.25 5.10
C LYS A 139 -1.73 -12.75 5.30
N GLN A 140 -0.50 -13.19 5.53
CA GLN A 140 -0.20 -14.61 5.78
C GLN A 140 -0.84 -15.13 7.07
N LEU A 141 -0.77 -14.36 8.16
CA LEU A 141 -1.38 -14.74 9.44
C LEU A 141 -2.91 -14.80 9.33
N THR A 142 -3.53 -13.83 8.68
CA THR A 142 -4.98 -13.84 8.44
C THR A 142 -5.39 -15.03 7.60
N ALA A 143 -4.67 -15.34 6.53
CA ALA A 143 -4.95 -16.50 5.68
C ALA A 143 -4.84 -17.82 6.48
N ARG A 144 -3.82 -17.97 7.34
CA ARG A 144 -3.68 -19.17 8.20
C ARG A 144 -4.82 -19.29 9.21
N LEU A 145 -5.31 -18.18 9.77
CA LEU A 145 -6.46 -18.19 10.68
C LEU A 145 -7.73 -18.61 9.96
N GLU A 146 -7.94 -18.11 8.75
CA GLU A 146 -9.09 -18.51 7.92
C GLU A 146 -9.00 -19.99 7.51
N GLU A 147 -7.82 -20.47 7.09
CA GLU A 147 -7.61 -21.88 6.78
C GLU A 147 -7.95 -22.78 7.98
N ARG A 148 -7.48 -22.39 9.19
CA ARG A 148 -7.80 -23.13 10.41
C ARG A 148 -9.31 -23.13 10.70
N LYS A 149 -9.98 -21.99 10.55
CA LYS A 149 -11.44 -21.88 10.74
C LYS A 149 -12.20 -22.86 9.82
N TRP A 150 -11.82 -22.95 8.55
CA TRP A 150 -12.45 -23.88 7.60
C TRP A 150 -12.22 -25.33 8.00
N ILE A 151 -11.02 -25.70 8.44
CA ILE A 151 -10.69 -27.05 8.92
C ILE A 151 -11.50 -27.40 10.16
N ASP A 152 -11.59 -26.50 11.13
CA ASP A 152 -12.34 -26.72 12.37
C ASP A 152 -13.86 -26.87 12.10
N MET A 153 -14.43 -26.06 11.20
CA MET A 153 -15.82 -26.24 10.77
C MET A 153 -16.05 -27.59 10.08
N ALA A 154 -15.14 -28.00 9.19
CA ALA A 154 -15.26 -29.28 8.49
C ALA A 154 -15.12 -30.46 9.46
N LYS A 155 -14.25 -30.40 10.45
CA LYS A 155 -14.15 -31.42 11.54
C LYS A 155 -15.45 -31.53 12.32
N GLY A 156 -16.04 -30.36 12.71
CA GLY A 156 -17.34 -30.36 13.38
C GLY A 156 -18.43 -31.07 12.56
N ILE A 157 -18.56 -30.76 11.28
CA ILE A 157 -19.51 -31.35 10.38
C ILE A 157 -19.28 -32.90 10.24
N LEU A 158 -18.02 -33.30 10.03
CA LEU A 158 -17.68 -34.73 9.90
C LEU A 158 -17.91 -35.46 11.22
N GLY A 159 -17.63 -34.86 12.37
CA GLY A 159 -17.92 -35.40 13.68
C GLY A 159 -19.41 -35.65 13.90
N GLU A 160 -20.24 -34.64 13.59
CA GLU A 160 -21.70 -34.73 13.69
C GLU A 160 -22.29 -35.81 12.74
N VAL A 161 -21.88 -35.76 11.48
CA VAL A 161 -22.47 -36.68 10.45
C VAL A 161 -22.07 -38.12 10.68
N ASN A 162 -20.85 -38.40 11.11
CA ASN A 162 -20.31 -39.74 11.28
C ASN A 162 -20.37 -40.26 12.74
N GLY A 163 -20.73 -39.40 13.70
CA GLY A 163 -20.75 -39.75 15.12
C GLY A 163 -19.36 -40.09 15.69
N ILE A 164 -18.30 -39.42 15.20
CA ILE A 164 -16.92 -39.72 15.55
C ILE A 164 -16.26 -38.55 16.33
N PRO A 165 -15.26 -38.85 17.15
CA PRO A 165 -14.47 -37.79 17.83
C PRO A 165 -13.75 -36.88 16.86
N GLU A 166 -13.44 -35.64 17.31
CA GLU A 166 -12.78 -34.59 16.51
C GLU A 166 -11.43 -35.06 15.92
N ALA A 167 -10.67 -35.85 16.66
CA ALA A 167 -9.40 -36.38 16.18
C ALA A 167 -9.56 -37.32 14.97
N GLU A 168 -10.56 -38.18 15.02
CA GLU A 168 -10.87 -39.09 13.91
C GLU A 168 -11.45 -38.33 12.70
N ALA A 169 -12.26 -37.28 12.96
CA ALA A 169 -12.77 -36.40 11.92
C ALA A 169 -11.63 -35.68 11.16
N TYR A 170 -10.59 -35.25 11.89
CA TYR A 170 -9.41 -34.67 11.26
C TYR A 170 -8.65 -35.68 10.40
N ASP A 171 -8.47 -36.94 10.89
CA ASP A 171 -7.80 -37.97 10.12
C ASP A 171 -8.56 -38.36 8.85
N LEU A 172 -9.88 -38.36 8.92
CA LEU A 172 -10.76 -38.55 7.75
C LEU A 172 -10.55 -37.44 6.73
N LEU A 173 -10.57 -36.17 7.19
CA LEU A 173 -10.35 -35.02 6.35
C LEU A 173 -8.98 -35.09 5.66
N ARG A 174 -7.94 -35.47 6.41
CA ARG A 174 -6.57 -35.62 5.91
C ARG A 174 -6.47 -36.74 4.87
N LYS A 175 -7.04 -37.91 5.15
CA LYS A 175 -7.07 -39.05 4.20
C LYS A 175 -7.76 -38.65 2.90
N LYS A 176 -8.89 -37.94 2.99
CA LYS A 176 -9.62 -37.46 1.81
C LYS A 176 -8.78 -36.49 0.99
N ALA A 177 -8.11 -35.55 1.63
CA ALA A 177 -7.22 -34.60 0.97
C ALA A 177 -6.07 -35.30 0.23
N MET A 178 -5.46 -36.32 0.87
CA MET A 178 -4.41 -37.15 0.26
C MET A 178 -4.93 -37.95 -0.95
N ASN A 179 -6.07 -38.57 -0.84
CA ASN A 179 -6.67 -39.36 -1.92
C ASN A 179 -7.04 -38.47 -3.13
N GLU A 180 -7.54 -37.26 -2.88
CA GLU A 180 -7.92 -36.30 -3.93
C GLU A 180 -6.73 -35.48 -4.44
N ARG A 181 -5.55 -35.61 -3.84
CA ARG A 181 -4.35 -34.78 -4.13
C ARG A 181 -4.62 -33.28 -4.04
N LYS A 182 -5.43 -32.89 -3.07
CA LYS A 182 -5.81 -31.50 -2.77
C LYS A 182 -5.26 -31.06 -1.43
N ARG A 183 -5.19 -29.74 -1.20
CA ARG A 183 -4.88 -29.21 0.12
C ARG A 183 -6.03 -29.54 1.08
N ILE A 184 -5.70 -29.84 2.34
CA ILE A 184 -6.71 -30.16 3.36
C ILE A 184 -7.77 -29.04 3.50
N VAL A 185 -7.36 -27.80 3.34
CA VAL A 185 -8.22 -26.62 3.36
C VAL A 185 -9.25 -26.62 2.23
N ASP A 186 -8.85 -27.00 1.01
CA ASP A 186 -9.75 -27.03 -0.15
C ASP A 186 -10.85 -28.09 0.02
N VAL A 187 -10.48 -29.24 0.61
CA VAL A 187 -11.43 -30.29 0.96
C VAL A 187 -12.35 -29.83 2.08
N ALA A 188 -11.80 -29.14 3.10
CA ALA A 188 -12.60 -28.58 4.19
C ALA A 188 -13.65 -27.57 3.68
N ILE A 189 -13.26 -26.65 2.82
CA ILE A 189 -14.17 -25.69 2.19
C ILE A 189 -15.27 -26.40 1.40
N SER A 190 -14.92 -27.46 0.66
CA SER A 190 -15.89 -28.21 -0.12
C SER A 190 -16.94 -28.91 0.76
N ILE A 191 -16.51 -29.46 1.90
CA ILE A 191 -17.42 -30.11 2.87
C ILE A 191 -18.37 -29.10 3.50
N VAL A 192 -17.82 -27.94 3.95
CA VAL A 192 -18.62 -26.89 4.58
C VAL A 192 -19.66 -26.33 3.60
N LYS A 193 -19.26 -26.05 2.36
CA LYS A 193 -20.18 -25.58 1.31
C LYS A 193 -21.27 -26.60 1.00
N ALA A 194 -20.93 -27.88 0.88
CA ALA A 194 -21.90 -28.91 0.64
C ALA A 194 -22.94 -28.98 1.78
N GLN A 195 -22.49 -28.91 3.03
CA GLN A 195 -23.39 -28.91 4.20
C GLN A 195 -24.30 -27.67 4.23
N GLN A 196 -23.79 -26.53 3.86
CA GLN A 196 -24.58 -25.28 3.77
C GLN A 196 -25.69 -25.40 2.71
N MET A 197 -25.41 -26.03 1.56
CA MET A 197 -26.40 -26.28 0.50
C MET A 197 -27.47 -27.25 0.91
N LEU A 198 -27.17 -28.22 1.80
CA LEU A 198 -28.12 -29.19 2.29
C LEU A 198 -29.06 -28.68 3.41
N LYS A 199 -28.64 -27.58 4.07
CA LYS A 199 -29.42 -26.93 5.13
C LYS A 199 -30.23 -25.71 4.64
N ALA A 200 -30.03 -25.27 3.40
CA ALA A 200 -30.76 -24.18 2.76
C ALA A 200 -32.00 -24.71 2.01
#